data_e248a9bcf6c693da96e784b087aab816
#
_entry.id   e248a9bcf6c693da96e784b087aab816
#
_cell.length_a   1.000
_cell.length_b   1.000
_cell.length_c   1.000
_cell.angle_alpha   90.00
_cell.angle_beta   90.00
_cell.angle_gamma   90.00
#
_symmetry.space_group_name_H-M   'P 1'
#
loop_
_entity.id
_entity.type
_entity.pdbx_description
1 polymer ?
#
loop_
_entity_poly.entity_id
_entity_poly.type
_entity_poly.pdbx_seq_one_letter_code
_entity_poly.pdbx_strand_id
1 'polypeptide(L)'
;HLLGYGRSFRSGQRDAVIQRGASESIVFAEVEREQGGRSRIGLRRAASIWSARVDETDVSGLVDLFRICPVVCFEPGSHALIAGASELRRAYLDWSVFHVEPDFLPAWRRHQRALRQRNAGLRAGWADQLLEPWEFELAEAGVVIADARRRVLDELREPVAAKAVAFLPELGTVQLNLVSGFGERDCASIDAIRTAYAEGRAQDRDRGHTRFEAQRADWSIAFAAAPRREHLSRGQEKLTALALELAQVEHFRARVGEWPVLLLDDLASELDAEHLMRVLDWVFAAGLQVWITGTAIPEALRSRTDSWRLFHVEQGLVTPA
;
A
#
# COMPACT_ATOMS: atom_id res chain seq x y z
N HIS A 1 -7.90 -9.57 2.68
CA HIS A 1 -7.41 -8.26 3.12
C HIS A 1 -6.80 -8.29 4.54
N LEU A 2 -7.45 -8.91 5.54
CA LEU A 2 -6.92 -8.97 6.92
C LEU A 2 -5.52 -9.59 7.00
N LEU A 3 -5.26 -10.66 6.27
CA LEU A 3 -3.95 -11.34 6.25
C LEU A 3 -2.85 -10.50 5.60
N GLY A 4 -3.18 -9.67 4.59
CA GLY A 4 -2.20 -8.84 3.89
C GLY A 4 -2.00 -7.44 4.48
N TYR A 5 -2.97 -6.92 5.29
CA TYR A 5 -2.93 -5.55 5.81
C TYR A 5 -3.13 -5.44 7.32
N GLY A 6 -3.52 -6.52 8.02
CA GLY A 6 -3.81 -6.51 9.45
C GLY A 6 -5.01 -5.65 9.86
N ARG A 7 -5.84 -5.22 8.90
CA ARG A 7 -7.02 -4.36 9.14
C ARG A 7 -8.11 -4.62 8.11
N SER A 8 -9.34 -4.26 8.44
CA SER A 8 -10.44 -4.19 7.47
C SER A 8 -10.33 -2.90 6.65
N PHE A 9 -10.71 -2.94 5.37
CA PHE A 9 -10.88 -1.75 4.55
C PHE A 9 -12.23 -1.05 4.82
N ARG A 10 -13.26 -1.80 5.22
CA ARG A 10 -14.62 -1.26 5.44
C ARG A 10 -14.78 -0.45 6.72
N SER A 11 -13.89 -0.62 7.70
CA SER A 11 -14.01 0.05 8.99
C SER A 11 -12.66 0.42 9.57
N GLY A 12 -12.48 1.68 9.94
CA GLY A 12 -11.35 2.14 10.74
C GLY A 12 -11.37 1.62 12.19
N GLN A 13 -12.50 1.08 12.65
CA GLN A 13 -12.63 0.49 13.98
C GLN A 13 -12.03 -0.91 13.98
N ARG A 14 -11.00 -1.09 14.79
CA ARG A 14 -10.22 -2.35 14.85
C ARG A 14 -11.05 -3.56 15.31
N ASP A 15 -12.10 -3.35 16.07
CA ASP A 15 -12.93 -4.42 16.64
C ASP A 15 -14.12 -4.80 15.73
N ALA A 16 -14.32 -4.09 14.62
CA ALA A 16 -15.37 -4.39 13.65
C ALA A 16 -15.24 -5.76 12.97
N VAL A 17 -14.09 -6.42 13.11
CA VAL A 17 -13.84 -7.77 12.60
C VAL A 17 -14.24 -8.88 13.57
N ILE A 18 -14.65 -8.53 14.79
CA ILE A 18 -15.11 -9.49 15.79
C ILE A 18 -16.63 -9.54 15.72
N GLN A 19 -17.20 -10.74 15.58
CA GLN A 19 -18.64 -10.94 15.57
C GLN A 19 -19.26 -10.47 16.91
N ARG A 20 -20.45 -9.87 16.83
CA ARG A 20 -21.17 -9.45 18.05
C ARG A 20 -21.40 -10.63 18.98
N GLY A 21 -21.01 -10.48 20.24
CA GLY A 21 -21.08 -11.53 21.25
C GLY A 21 -19.90 -12.49 21.29
N ALA A 22 -18.97 -12.41 20.34
CA ALA A 22 -17.71 -13.17 20.39
C ALA A 22 -16.61 -12.36 21.09
N SER A 23 -15.65 -13.05 21.70
CA SER A 23 -14.47 -12.45 22.34
C SER A 23 -13.30 -12.25 21.39
N GLU A 24 -13.32 -12.93 20.24
CA GLU A 24 -12.21 -12.94 19.30
C GLU A 24 -12.68 -13.27 17.87
N SER A 25 -11.80 -12.97 16.92
CA SER A 25 -11.91 -13.38 15.51
C SER A 25 -10.60 -14.04 15.09
N ILE A 26 -10.70 -15.14 14.35
CA ILE A 26 -9.54 -15.85 13.80
C ILE A 26 -9.72 -15.96 12.30
N VAL A 27 -8.66 -15.63 11.57
CA VAL A 27 -8.57 -15.84 10.12
C VAL A 27 -7.39 -16.76 9.87
N PHE A 28 -7.63 -17.82 9.13
CA PHE A 28 -6.62 -18.80 8.76
C PHE A 28 -6.55 -18.92 7.24
N ALA A 29 -5.34 -19.14 6.70
CA ALA A 29 -5.14 -19.49 5.30
C ALA A 29 -3.94 -20.42 5.12
N GLU A 30 -4.02 -21.26 4.10
CA GLU A 30 -2.85 -21.92 3.52
C GLU A 30 -2.45 -21.16 2.27
N VAL A 31 -1.20 -20.75 2.21
CA VAL A 31 -0.60 -20.03 1.10
C VAL A 31 0.35 -20.95 0.37
N GLU A 32 0.08 -21.20 -0.90
CA GLU A 32 0.93 -21.98 -1.78
C GLU A 32 1.67 -21.03 -2.72
N ARG A 33 2.99 -21.22 -2.83
CA ARG A 33 3.83 -20.38 -3.68
C ARG A 33 3.99 -21.02 -5.06
N GLU A 34 4.02 -20.22 -6.11
CA GLU A 34 4.23 -20.71 -7.48
C GLU A 34 5.56 -21.44 -7.64
N GLN A 35 6.61 -21.00 -6.93
CA GLN A 35 7.94 -21.63 -6.94
C GLN A 35 8.03 -22.86 -6.03
N GLY A 36 6.91 -23.28 -5.46
CA GLY A 36 6.83 -24.38 -4.50
C GLY A 36 6.96 -23.92 -3.05
N GLY A 37 6.44 -24.74 -2.15
CA GLY A 37 6.33 -24.45 -0.73
C GLY A 37 4.92 -24.03 -0.35
N ARG A 38 4.53 -24.41 0.86
CA ARG A 38 3.24 -24.11 1.47
C ARG A 38 3.47 -23.57 2.86
N SER A 39 2.79 -22.50 3.21
CA SER A 39 2.80 -21.92 4.55
C SER A 39 1.38 -21.83 5.10
N ARG A 40 1.23 -22.14 6.37
CA ARG A 40 -0.02 -21.96 7.12
C ARG A 40 0.07 -20.68 7.92
N ILE A 41 -0.83 -19.75 7.67
CA ILE A 41 -0.84 -18.48 8.36
C ILE A 41 -2.15 -18.29 9.12
N GLY A 42 -2.04 -17.81 10.35
CA GLY A 42 -3.18 -17.51 11.22
C GLY A 42 -3.07 -16.12 11.81
N LEU A 43 -4.17 -15.39 11.82
CA LEU A 43 -4.29 -14.08 12.43
C LEU A 43 -5.45 -14.11 13.41
N ARG A 44 -5.17 -13.86 14.68
CA ARG A 44 -6.16 -13.77 15.76
C ARG A 44 -6.28 -12.35 16.25
N ARG A 45 -7.49 -11.87 16.37
CA ARG A 45 -7.84 -10.61 17.00
C ARG A 45 -8.66 -10.88 18.25
N ALA A 46 -8.15 -10.50 19.43
CA ALA A 46 -8.84 -10.57 20.69
C ALA A 46 -8.71 -9.24 21.43
N ALA A 47 -9.82 -8.59 21.75
CA ALA A 47 -9.84 -7.23 22.30
C ALA A 47 -8.93 -6.29 21.49
N SER A 48 -7.94 -5.66 22.13
CA SER A 48 -7.00 -4.75 21.46
C SER A 48 -5.72 -5.42 20.93
N ILE A 49 -5.61 -6.76 21.06
CA ILE A 49 -4.37 -7.50 20.76
C ILE A 49 -4.52 -8.26 19.45
N TRP A 50 -3.52 -8.13 18.57
CA TRP A 50 -3.29 -9.01 17.45
C TRP A 50 -2.22 -10.04 17.82
N SER A 51 -2.47 -11.30 17.49
CA SER A 51 -1.46 -12.35 17.50
C SER A 51 -1.45 -13.06 16.15
N ALA A 52 -0.29 -13.47 15.70
CA ALA A 52 -0.12 -14.09 14.40
C ALA A 52 0.74 -15.35 14.52
N ARG A 53 0.44 -16.33 13.67
CA ARG A 53 1.18 -17.58 13.55
C ARG A 53 1.56 -17.87 12.11
N VAL A 54 2.76 -18.41 11.94
CA VAL A 54 3.26 -18.93 10.67
C VAL A 54 3.78 -20.34 10.95
N ASP A 55 3.26 -21.33 10.24
CA ASP A 55 3.63 -22.74 10.36
C ASP A 55 3.70 -23.21 11.83
N GLU A 56 2.61 -22.91 12.56
CA GLU A 56 2.40 -23.23 13.98
C GLU A 56 3.29 -22.46 14.98
N THR A 57 4.18 -21.59 14.48
CA THR A 57 5.06 -20.76 15.32
C THR A 57 4.48 -19.36 15.49
N ASP A 58 4.43 -18.88 16.73
CA ASP A 58 4.02 -17.50 17.01
C ASP A 58 5.06 -16.53 16.47
N VAL A 59 4.62 -15.51 15.71
CA VAL A 59 5.49 -14.47 15.15
C VAL A 59 5.34 -13.17 15.92
N SER A 60 6.43 -12.42 16.03
CA SER A 60 6.49 -11.20 16.84
C SER A 60 5.75 -10.00 16.22
N GLY A 61 5.29 -10.11 14.98
CA GLY A 61 4.59 -9.03 14.29
C GLY A 61 3.88 -9.47 13.02
N LEU A 62 2.93 -8.66 12.57
CA LEU A 62 2.12 -8.93 11.38
C LEU A 62 2.92 -8.86 10.07
N VAL A 63 4.12 -8.30 10.11
CA VAL A 63 4.99 -8.12 8.94
C VAL A 63 5.32 -9.44 8.25
N ASP A 64 5.51 -10.50 9.03
CA ASP A 64 5.82 -11.82 8.49
C ASP A 64 4.65 -12.40 7.68
N LEU A 65 3.39 -12.16 8.15
CA LEU A 65 2.20 -12.52 7.40
C LEU A 65 2.11 -11.75 6.08
N PHE A 66 2.37 -10.44 6.12
CA PHE A 66 2.26 -9.58 4.92
C PHE A 66 3.24 -10.01 3.84
N ARG A 67 4.43 -10.47 4.20
CA ARG A 67 5.42 -11.03 3.26
C ARG A 67 5.00 -12.37 2.66
N ILE A 68 4.29 -13.20 3.44
CA ILE A 68 3.83 -14.53 2.98
C ILE A 68 2.58 -14.41 2.11
N CYS A 69 1.69 -13.47 2.43
CA CYS A 69 0.43 -13.26 1.74
C CYS A 69 0.33 -11.81 1.23
N PRO A 70 1.09 -11.44 0.18
CA PRO A 70 0.97 -10.13 -0.44
C PRO A 70 -0.40 -9.99 -1.09
N VAL A 71 -1.10 -8.90 -0.77
CA VAL A 71 -2.46 -8.64 -1.25
C VAL A 71 -2.51 -7.24 -1.84
N VAL A 72 -3.10 -7.10 -3.02
CA VAL A 72 -3.51 -5.81 -3.59
C VAL A 72 -5.04 -5.78 -3.62
N CYS A 73 -5.65 -4.67 -3.23
CA CYS A 73 -7.10 -4.59 -3.07
C CYS A 73 -7.65 -3.32 -3.70
N PHE A 74 -8.46 -3.47 -4.74
CA PHE A 74 -9.33 -2.41 -5.25
C PHE A 74 -10.68 -2.49 -4.55
N GLU A 75 -11.15 -1.36 -4.02
CA GLU A 75 -12.41 -1.22 -3.30
C GLU A 75 -13.13 0.07 -3.71
N PRO A 76 -14.42 0.27 -3.39
CA PRO A 76 -15.15 1.49 -3.72
C PRO A 76 -14.47 2.79 -3.21
N GLY A 77 -13.68 2.69 -2.14
CA GLY A 77 -12.88 3.79 -1.58
C GLY A 77 -11.55 4.07 -2.29
N SER A 78 -11.08 3.21 -3.22
CA SER A 78 -9.75 3.32 -3.83
C SER A 78 -9.49 4.65 -4.58
N HIS A 79 -10.55 5.35 -5.04
CA HIS A 79 -10.41 6.70 -5.62
C HIS A 79 -9.74 7.70 -4.66
N ALA A 80 -9.80 7.46 -3.34
CA ALA A 80 -9.12 8.27 -2.34
C ALA A 80 -7.58 8.22 -2.47
N LEU A 81 -7.02 7.24 -3.17
CA LEU A 81 -5.60 7.22 -3.54
C LEU A 81 -5.22 8.47 -4.34
N ILE A 82 -6.13 8.94 -5.19
CA ILE A 82 -5.93 10.13 -6.05
C ILE A 82 -6.37 11.40 -5.33
N ALA A 83 -7.63 11.45 -4.89
CA ALA A 83 -8.24 12.65 -4.33
C ALA A 83 -7.95 12.85 -2.83
N GLY A 84 -7.55 11.80 -2.13
CA GLY A 84 -7.39 11.78 -0.68
C GLY A 84 -6.05 12.31 -0.17
N ALA A 85 -5.82 12.06 1.10
CA ALA A 85 -4.64 12.51 1.83
C ALA A 85 -3.36 11.79 1.37
N SER A 86 -2.21 12.44 1.58
CA SER A 86 -0.89 11.92 1.21
C SER A 86 -0.53 10.60 1.90
N GLU A 87 -1.16 10.30 3.04
CA GLU A 87 -1.00 9.03 3.76
C GLU A 87 -1.36 7.81 2.89
N LEU A 88 -2.43 7.92 2.09
CA LEU A 88 -2.87 6.83 1.20
C LEU A 88 -1.87 6.62 0.07
N ARG A 89 -1.38 7.72 -0.51
CA ARG A 89 -0.35 7.66 -1.56
C ARG A 89 0.97 7.08 -1.03
N ARG A 90 1.37 7.48 0.18
CA ARG A 90 2.54 6.86 0.83
C ARG A 90 2.31 5.38 1.09
N ALA A 91 1.14 5.00 1.60
CA ALA A 91 0.82 3.59 1.88
C ALA A 91 0.88 2.72 0.61
N TYR A 92 0.40 3.23 -0.52
CA TYR A 92 0.51 2.57 -1.83
C TYR A 92 1.99 2.35 -2.22
N LEU A 93 2.80 3.40 -2.19
CA LEU A 93 4.21 3.31 -2.55
C LEU A 93 5.00 2.43 -1.56
N ASP A 94 4.78 2.62 -0.26
CA ASP A 94 5.45 1.87 0.80
C ASP A 94 5.09 0.39 0.79
N TRP A 95 3.88 0.01 0.33
CA TRP A 95 3.52 -1.39 0.10
C TRP A 95 4.45 -2.02 -0.96
N SER A 96 4.63 -1.36 -2.10
CA SER A 96 5.53 -1.85 -3.15
C SER A 96 6.97 -1.92 -2.65
N VAL A 97 7.46 -0.84 -2.02
CA VAL A 97 8.83 -0.78 -1.47
C VAL A 97 9.07 -1.87 -0.42
N PHE A 98 8.11 -2.09 0.48
CA PHE A 98 8.21 -3.11 1.52
C PHE A 98 8.38 -4.52 0.96
N HIS A 99 7.72 -4.84 -0.14
CA HIS A 99 7.77 -6.17 -0.72
C HIS A 99 9.00 -6.44 -1.60
N VAL A 100 9.61 -5.39 -2.18
CA VAL A 100 10.70 -5.57 -3.15
C VAL A 100 12.06 -5.08 -2.64
N GLU A 101 12.11 -4.25 -1.60
CA GLU A 101 13.35 -3.69 -1.04
C GLU A 101 13.59 -4.22 0.38
N PRO A 102 14.51 -5.17 0.58
CA PRO A 102 14.72 -5.83 1.88
C PRO A 102 15.17 -4.87 2.98
N ASP A 103 15.92 -3.82 2.63
CA ASP A 103 16.48 -2.86 3.58
C ASP A 103 15.46 -1.79 4.03
N PHE A 104 14.31 -1.70 3.36
CA PHE A 104 13.31 -0.69 3.68
C PHE A 104 12.76 -0.82 5.11
N LEU A 105 12.32 -2.00 5.51
CA LEU A 105 11.71 -2.19 6.83
C LEU A 105 12.69 -1.93 7.99
N PRO A 106 13.94 -2.41 7.96
CA PRO A 106 14.94 -2.04 8.96
C PRO A 106 15.16 -0.52 9.02
N ALA A 107 15.34 0.14 7.88
CA ALA A 107 15.51 1.58 7.80
C ALA A 107 14.28 2.34 8.35
N TRP A 108 13.07 1.89 7.98
CA TRP A 108 11.82 2.45 8.48
C TRP A 108 11.71 2.36 10.01
N ARG A 109 12.04 1.22 10.60
CA ARG A 109 12.03 1.02 12.07
C ARG A 109 13.05 1.93 12.77
N ARG A 110 14.27 2.06 12.21
CA ARG A 110 15.30 2.99 12.72
C ARG A 110 14.81 4.43 12.66
N HIS A 111 14.30 4.85 11.51
CA HIS A 111 13.74 6.19 11.29
C HIS A 111 12.64 6.51 12.29
N GLN A 112 11.67 5.62 12.48
CA GLN A 112 10.56 5.80 13.42
C GLN A 112 11.04 5.95 14.86
N ARG A 113 12.05 5.16 15.26
CA ARG A 113 12.64 5.24 16.60
C ARG A 113 13.36 6.57 16.79
N ALA A 114 14.21 6.93 15.85
CA ALA A 114 14.99 8.16 15.91
C ALA A 114 14.10 9.41 15.91
N LEU A 115 13.04 9.42 15.08
CA LEU A 115 12.06 10.49 15.04
C LEU A 115 11.34 10.69 16.38
N ARG A 116 10.90 9.59 17.01
CA ARG A 116 10.26 9.67 18.33
C ARG A 116 11.20 10.24 19.38
N GLN A 117 12.47 9.80 19.38
CA GLN A 117 13.48 10.29 20.34
C GLN A 117 13.82 11.77 20.09
N ARG A 118 14.07 12.14 18.83
CA ARG A 118 14.32 13.55 18.48
C ARG A 118 13.14 14.44 18.89
N ASN A 119 11.92 14.06 18.56
CA ASN A 119 10.73 14.84 18.92
C ASN A 119 10.51 14.92 20.44
N ALA A 120 10.84 13.88 21.18
CA ALA A 120 10.82 13.91 22.65
C ALA A 120 11.88 14.87 23.19
N GLY A 121 13.10 14.82 22.65
CA GLY A 121 14.20 15.73 23.03
C GLY A 121 13.90 17.19 22.71
N LEU A 122 13.31 17.48 21.54
CA LEU A 122 12.87 18.83 21.16
C LEU A 122 11.89 19.41 22.20
N ARG A 123 10.86 18.64 22.59
CA ARG A 123 9.85 19.05 23.59
C ARG A 123 10.43 19.19 24.99
N ALA A 124 11.42 18.36 25.33
CA ALA A 124 12.08 18.40 26.63
C ALA A 124 13.22 19.43 26.71
N GLY A 125 13.50 20.19 25.63
CA GLY A 125 14.54 21.21 25.61
C GLY A 125 15.95 20.63 25.68
N TRP A 126 16.20 19.43 25.15
CA TRP A 126 17.54 18.84 25.17
C TRP A 126 18.58 19.74 24.49
N ALA A 127 19.81 19.74 25.04
CA ALA A 127 20.94 20.38 24.38
C ALA A 127 21.19 19.77 22.99
N ASP A 128 21.76 20.58 22.10
CA ASP A 128 21.97 20.18 20.68
C ASP A 128 22.79 18.89 20.55
N GLN A 129 23.80 18.72 21.38
CA GLN A 129 24.68 17.55 21.41
C GLN A 129 23.89 16.23 21.68
N LEU A 130 22.77 16.31 22.41
CA LEU A 130 21.91 15.15 22.68
C LEU A 130 20.95 14.85 21.55
N LEU A 131 20.69 15.80 20.66
CA LEU A 131 19.87 15.61 19.46
C LEU A 131 20.69 15.05 18.29
N GLU A 132 21.97 15.38 18.18
CA GLU A 132 22.83 15.00 17.05
C GLU A 132 22.88 13.51 16.73
N PRO A 133 22.97 12.57 17.68
CA PRO A 133 22.94 11.15 17.37
C PRO A 133 21.62 10.71 16.71
N TRP A 134 20.50 11.29 17.15
CA TRP A 134 19.18 10.97 16.56
C TRP A 134 18.99 11.61 15.20
N GLU A 135 19.57 12.78 14.96
CA GLU A 135 19.59 13.44 13.66
C GLU A 135 20.44 12.67 12.64
N PHE A 136 21.56 12.09 13.09
CA PHE A 136 22.37 11.20 12.26
C PHE A 136 21.59 9.96 11.86
N GLU A 137 20.97 9.24 12.82
CA GLU A 137 20.12 8.07 12.57
C GLU A 137 18.94 8.40 11.64
N LEU A 138 18.31 9.56 11.81
CA LEU A 138 17.23 10.02 10.95
C LEU A 138 17.71 10.28 9.53
N ALA A 139 18.87 10.89 9.36
CA ALA A 139 19.42 11.20 8.04
C ALA A 139 19.80 9.91 7.30
N GLU A 140 20.56 9.01 7.95
CA GLU A 140 20.93 7.72 7.35
C GLU A 140 19.70 6.91 6.92
N ALA A 141 18.76 6.68 7.84
CA ALA A 141 17.55 5.92 7.55
C ALA A 141 16.66 6.64 6.52
N GLY A 142 16.63 7.98 6.58
CA GLY A 142 15.87 8.82 5.64
C GLY A 142 16.37 8.68 4.20
N VAL A 143 17.68 8.67 3.99
CA VAL A 143 18.30 8.46 2.67
C VAL A 143 17.91 7.10 2.10
N VAL A 144 18.03 6.03 2.89
CA VAL A 144 17.66 4.67 2.44
C VAL A 144 16.18 4.60 2.03
N ILE A 145 15.28 5.20 2.83
CA ILE A 145 13.84 5.21 2.55
C ILE A 145 13.55 6.03 1.28
N ALA A 146 14.15 7.22 1.14
CA ALA A 146 13.92 8.10 0.00
C ALA A 146 14.42 7.48 -1.31
N ASP A 147 15.58 6.82 -1.26
CA ASP A 147 16.18 6.15 -2.41
C ASP A 147 15.36 4.92 -2.85
N ALA A 148 14.91 4.09 -1.90
CA ALA A 148 14.04 2.95 -2.19
C ALA A 148 12.71 3.39 -2.82
N ARG A 149 12.07 4.45 -2.29
CA ARG A 149 10.84 5.01 -2.86
C ARG A 149 11.04 5.56 -4.27
N ARG A 150 12.17 6.25 -4.51
CA ARG A 150 12.50 6.77 -5.84
C ARG A 150 12.64 5.63 -6.85
N ARG A 151 13.46 4.60 -6.55
CA ARG A 151 13.63 3.45 -7.44
C ARG A 151 12.32 2.78 -7.78
N VAL A 152 11.51 2.46 -6.78
CA VAL A 152 10.22 1.78 -6.99
C VAL A 152 9.25 2.66 -7.78
N LEU A 153 9.19 3.96 -7.50
CA LEU A 153 8.32 4.86 -8.28
C LEU A 153 8.77 4.96 -9.74
N ASP A 154 10.08 4.97 -9.99
CA ASP A 154 10.63 4.98 -11.35
C ASP A 154 10.32 3.66 -12.08
N GLU A 155 10.39 2.52 -11.41
CA GLU A 155 10.01 1.21 -11.95
C GLU A 155 8.50 1.10 -12.25
N LEU A 156 7.67 1.78 -11.48
CA LEU A 156 6.21 1.84 -11.69
C LEU A 156 5.80 2.69 -12.90
N ARG A 157 6.66 3.56 -13.45
CA ARG A 157 6.31 4.47 -14.54
C ARG A 157 5.79 3.74 -15.78
N GLU A 158 6.49 2.70 -16.21
CA GLU A 158 6.12 1.95 -17.41
C GLU A 158 4.83 1.14 -17.21
N PRO A 159 4.66 0.32 -16.14
CA PRO A 159 3.39 -0.37 -15.87
C PRO A 159 2.20 0.60 -15.75
N VAL A 160 2.37 1.74 -15.06
CA VAL A 160 1.31 2.75 -14.92
C VAL A 160 0.97 3.36 -16.27
N ALA A 161 1.96 3.69 -17.10
CA ALA A 161 1.71 4.24 -18.44
C ALA A 161 0.93 3.24 -19.32
N ALA A 162 1.28 1.96 -19.28
CA ALA A 162 0.57 0.92 -20.02
C ALA A 162 -0.90 0.80 -19.57
N LYS A 163 -1.18 0.83 -18.25
CA LYS A 163 -2.55 0.80 -17.73
C LYS A 163 -3.32 2.09 -18.04
N ALA A 164 -2.66 3.25 -17.96
CA ALA A 164 -3.27 4.52 -18.33
C ALA A 164 -3.73 4.55 -19.80
N VAL A 165 -2.91 4.04 -20.71
CA VAL A 165 -3.31 3.91 -22.14
C VAL A 165 -4.49 2.94 -22.28
N ALA A 166 -4.54 1.85 -21.51
CA ALA A 166 -5.63 0.87 -21.61
C ALA A 166 -6.96 1.39 -21.05
N PHE A 167 -6.93 2.16 -19.95
CA PHE A 167 -8.14 2.55 -19.22
C PHE A 167 -8.54 4.02 -19.39
N LEU A 168 -7.60 4.91 -19.75
CA LEU A 168 -7.78 6.37 -19.79
C LEU A 168 -7.08 6.96 -21.01
N PRO A 169 -7.29 6.41 -22.23
CA PRO A 169 -6.57 6.87 -23.44
C PRO A 169 -6.81 8.36 -23.74
N GLU A 170 -7.96 8.88 -23.35
CA GLU A 170 -8.33 10.29 -23.57
C GLU A 170 -7.51 11.28 -22.74
N LEU A 171 -6.87 10.81 -21.64
CA LEU A 171 -6.04 11.66 -20.78
C LEU A 171 -4.60 11.82 -21.30
N GLY A 172 -4.20 11.04 -22.29
CA GLY A 172 -2.88 11.09 -22.89
C GLY A 172 -1.77 10.54 -21.96
N THR A 173 -0.56 11.07 -22.11
CA THR A 173 0.61 10.60 -21.37
C THR A 173 0.51 10.88 -19.87
N VAL A 174 1.02 9.93 -19.06
CA VAL A 174 1.02 10.02 -17.60
C VAL A 174 2.42 10.28 -17.06
N GLN A 175 2.51 11.03 -15.97
CA GLN A 175 3.74 11.32 -15.24
C GLN A 175 3.54 11.04 -13.75
N LEU A 176 4.55 10.41 -13.14
CA LEU A 176 4.65 10.21 -11.69
C LEU A 176 5.76 11.08 -11.14
N ASN A 177 5.48 11.89 -10.12
CA ASN A 177 6.44 12.81 -9.51
C ASN A 177 6.54 12.53 -8.01
N LEU A 178 7.78 12.39 -7.50
CA LEU A 178 8.09 12.17 -6.09
C LEU A 178 8.45 13.49 -5.41
N VAL A 179 7.89 13.73 -4.23
CA VAL A 179 8.31 14.76 -3.29
C VAL A 179 8.92 14.07 -2.08
N SER A 180 10.21 14.29 -1.84
CA SER A 180 11.01 13.49 -0.89
C SER A 180 10.65 13.67 0.60
N GLY A 181 9.91 14.70 0.96
CA GLY A 181 9.66 15.09 2.36
C GLY A 181 10.77 15.94 3.00
N PHE A 182 11.87 16.15 2.28
CA PHE A 182 13.01 16.98 2.71
C PHE A 182 13.01 18.37 2.05
N GLY A 183 11.94 18.73 1.36
CA GLY A 183 11.84 19.95 0.57
C GLY A 183 12.72 19.91 -0.67
N GLU A 184 13.36 21.03 -1.01
CA GLU A 184 14.29 21.15 -2.15
C GLU A 184 15.70 20.60 -1.87
N ARG A 185 15.92 20.02 -0.67
CA ARG A 185 17.23 19.53 -0.26
C ARG A 185 17.57 18.23 -0.95
N ASP A 186 18.86 18.01 -1.15
CA ASP A 186 19.37 16.72 -1.63
C ASP A 186 19.09 15.62 -0.62
N CYS A 187 18.08 14.81 -0.87
CA CYS A 187 17.70 13.69 -0.03
C CYS A 187 18.60 12.45 -0.20
N ALA A 188 19.56 12.47 -1.12
CA ALA A 188 20.59 11.45 -1.26
C ALA A 188 21.84 11.74 -0.39
N SER A 189 21.98 12.96 0.14
CA SER A 189 23.10 13.37 0.99
C SER A 189 22.74 13.35 2.48
N ILE A 190 23.38 12.45 3.23
CA ILE A 190 23.24 12.38 4.70
C ILE A 190 23.64 13.71 5.34
N ASP A 191 24.73 14.31 4.89
CA ASP A 191 25.23 15.56 5.45
C ASP A 191 24.31 16.74 5.15
N ALA A 192 23.71 16.80 3.95
CA ALA A 192 22.72 17.83 3.64
C ALA A 192 21.47 17.73 4.53
N ILE A 193 21.00 16.52 4.81
CA ILE A 193 19.85 16.28 5.71
C ILE A 193 20.22 16.63 7.15
N ARG A 194 21.41 16.24 7.63
CA ARG A 194 21.90 16.59 8.98
C ARG A 194 22.02 18.10 9.17
N THR A 195 22.60 18.79 8.18
CA THR A 195 22.68 20.25 8.18
C THR A 195 21.29 20.88 8.28
N ALA A 196 20.33 20.36 7.51
CA ALA A 196 18.95 20.84 7.59
C ALA A 196 18.30 20.65 8.96
N TYR A 197 18.61 19.53 9.65
CA TYR A 197 18.13 19.32 11.02
C TYR A 197 18.79 20.31 12.00
N ALA A 198 20.10 20.52 11.90
CA ALA A 198 20.81 21.45 12.75
C ALA A 198 20.31 22.90 12.61
N GLU A 199 20.16 23.37 11.36
CA GLU A 199 19.64 24.72 11.06
C GLU A 199 18.17 24.87 11.48
N GLY A 200 17.39 23.78 11.39
CA GLY A 200 15.97 23.77 11.72
C GLY A 200 15.63 23.64 13.19
N ARG A 201 16.60 23.35 14.09
CA ARG A 201 16.34 23.00 15.51
C ARG A 201 15.49 24.03 16.25
N ALA A 202 15.81 25.34 16.11
CA ALA A 202 15.04 26.38 16.78
C ALA A 202 13.55 26.32 16.43
N GLN A 203 13.22 26.26 15.15
CA GLN A 203 11.83 26.19 14.69
C GLN A 203 11.15 24.84 15.01
N ASP A 204 11.92 23.75 15.05
CA ASP A 204 11.41 22.43 15.42
C ASP A 204 11.13 22.38 16.95
N ARG A 205 11.92 23.06 17.79
CA ARG A 205 11.65 23.24 19.23
C ARG A 205 10.36 24.01 19.47
N ASP A 206 10.16 25.14 18.78
CA ASP A 206 8.95 25.94 18.89
C ASP A 206 7.69 25.14 18.54
N ARG A 207 7.80 24.21 17.59
CA ARG A 207 6.69 23.33 17.14
C ARG A 207 6.58 22.01 17.90
N GLY A 208 7.64 21.62 18.62
CA GLY A 208 7.72 20.34 19.33
C GLY A 208 7.83 19.11 18.42
N HIS A 209 8.14 19.28 17.13
CA HIS A 209 8.30 18.18 16.18
C HIS A 209 9.21 18.53 14.98
N THR A 210 9.78 17.50 14.37
CA THR A 210 10.59 17.56 13.15
C THR A 210 9.74 17.94 11.94
N ARG A 211 10.19 18.90 11.14
CA ARG A 211 9.46 19.38 9.95
C ARG A 211 9.84 18.67 8.67
N PHE A 212 11.11 18.32 8.50
CA PHE A 212 11.62 17.66 7.31
C PHE A 212 11.92 16.20 7.65
N GLU A 213 11.24 15.27 6.99
CA GLU A 213 11.38 13.85 7.28
C GLU A 213 10.80 12.99 6.16
N ALA A 214 11.25 11.73 6.05
CA ALA A 214 10.77 10.78 5.05
C ALA A 214 9.26 10.49 5.15
N GLN A 215 8.64 10.66 6.33
CA GLN A 215 7.18 10.50 6.51
C GLN A 215 6.36 11.62 5.85
N ARG A 216 6.97 12.75 5.50
CA ARG A 216 6.33 13.86 4.79
C ARG A 216 6.50 13.76 3.28
N ALA A 217 7.14 12.70 2.80
CA ALA A 217 7.17 12.42 1.37
C ALA A 217 5.76 12.31 0.81
N ASP A 218 5.60 12.64 -0.45
CA ASP A 218 4.38 12.43 -1.22
C ASP A 218 4.77 12.11 -2.65
N TRP A 219 3.82 11.62 -3.42
CA TRP A 219 3.96 11.51 -4.86
C TRP A 219 2.65 11.93 -5.53
N SER A 220 2.74 12.29 -6.78
CA SER A 220 1.58 12.72 -7.56
C SER A 220 1.57 12.05 -8.92
N ILE A 221 0.37 11.91 -9.47
CA ILE A 221 0.12 11.51 -10.85
C ILE A 221 -0.46 12.70 -11.61
N ALA A 222 0.00 12.90 -12.83
CA ALA A 222 -0.48 13.92 -13.73
C ALA A 222 -0.63 13.34 -15.14
N PHE A 223 -1.66 13.76 -15.87
CA PHE A 223 -1.90 13.40 -17.26
C PHE A 223 -1.75 14.62 -18.14
N ALA A 224 -1.44 14.43 -19.42
CA ALA A 224 -1.30 15.54 -20.36
C ALA A 224 -2.58 16.38 -20.44
N ALA A 225 -3.76 15.74 -20.50
CA ALA A 225 -5.06 16.42 -20.51
C ALA A 225 -5.57 16.83 -19.13
N ALA A 226 -5.04 16.24 -18.04
CA ALA A 226 -5.41 16.54 -16.66
C ALA A 226 -4.14 16.70 -15.80
N PRO A 227 -3.41 17.84 -15.90
CA PRO A 227 -2.14 18.04 -15.20
C PRO A 227 -2.26 18.19 -13.68
N ARG A 228 -3.48 18.32 -13.18
CA ARG A 228 -3.79 18.35 -11.74
C ARG A 228 -4.89 17.37 -11.42
N ARG A 229 -4.86 16.76 -10.25
CA ARG A 229 -5.88 15.79 -9.79
C ARG A 229 -7.31 16.37 -9.81
N GLU A 230 -7.45 17.66 -9.53
CA GLU A 230 -8.73 18.37 -9.53
C GLU A 230 -9.38 18.44 -10.93
N HIS A 231 -8.64 18.12 -11.98
CA HIS A 231 -9.14 18.06 -13.34
C HIS A 231 -9.74 16.69 -13.71
N LEU A 232 -9.55 15.68 -12.85
CA LEU A 232 -10.11 14.36 -13.05
C LEU A 232 -11.57 14.30 -12.57
N SER A 233 -12.43 13.70 -13.37
CA SER A 233 -13.76 13.32 -12.92
C SER A 233 -13.66 12.14 -11.92
N ARG A 234 -14.71 11.91 -11.12
CA ARG A 234 -14.75 10.78 -10.18
C ARG A 234 -14.56 9.42 -10.85
N GLY A 235 -15.09 9.24 -12.06
CA GLY A 235 -14.86 8.04 -12.86
C GLY A 235 -13.39 7.88 -13.23
N GLN A 236 -12.75 8.96 -13.68
CA GLN A 236 -11.33 8.97 -14.00
C GLN A 236 -10.44 8.78 -12.76
N GLU A 237 -10.81 9.31 -11.59
CA GLU A 237 -10.11 9.01 -10.33
C GLU A 237 -10.14 7.53 -10.00
N LYS A 238 -11.31 6.86 -10.13
CA LYS A 238 -11.47 5.43 -9.91
C LYS A 238 -10.63 4.60 -10.89
N LEU A 239 -10.71 4.91 -12.19
CA LEU A 239 -9.93 4.23 -13.22
C LEU A 239 -8.42 4.46 -13.04
N THR A 240 -8.02 5.65 -12.60
CA THR A 240 -6.61 5.95 -12.27
C THR A 240 -6.15 5.12 -11.07
N ALA A 241 -6.95 5.00 -10.01
CA ALA A 241 -6.62 4.18 -8.85
C ALA A 241 -6.51 2.70 -9.26
N LEU A 242 -7.45 2.18 -10.04
CA LEU A 242 -7.40 0.83 -10.57
C LEU A 242 -6.15 0.60 -11.43
N ALA A 243 -5.81 1.52 -12.33
CA ALA A 243 -4.62 1.45 -13.16
C ALA A 243 -3.34 1.37 -12.31
N LEU A 244 -3.26 2.16 -11.24
CA LEU A 244 -2.15 2.12 -10.29
C LEU A 244 -2.07 0.78 -9.54
N GLU A 245 -3.18 0.24 -9.04
CA GLU A 245 -3.21 -1.03 -8.32
C GLU A 245 -2.85 -2.21 -9.23
N LEU A 246 -3.34 -2.23 -10.47
CA LEU A 246 -2.95 -3.26 -11.45
C LEU A 246 -1.47 -3.13 -11.89
N ALA A 247 -0.96 -1.91 -12.00
CA ALA A 247 0.47 -1.66 -12.24
C ALA A 247 1.33 -2.15 -11.06
N GLN A 248 0.85 -1.97 -9.82
CA GLN A 248 1.50 -2.48 -8.62
C GLN A 248 1.57 -4.02 -8.62
N VAL A 249 0.51 -4.71 -9.05
CA VAL A 249 0.47 -6.17 -9.21
C VAL A 249 1.52 -6.64 -10.22
N GLU A 250 1.62 -5.99 -11.39
CA GLU A 250 2.63 -6.30 -12.41
C GLU A 250 4.07 -6.02 -11.92
N HIS A 251 4.27 -4.89 -11.27
CA HIS A 251 5.57 -4.55 -10.68
C HIS A 251 6.02 -5.59 -9.65
N PHE A 252 5.11 -5.99 -8.75
CA PHE A 252 5.39 -7.05 -7.78
C PHE A 252 5.79 -8.36 -8.48
N ARG A 253 5.01 -8.79 -9.50
CA ARG A 253 5.32 -9.99 -10.30
C ARG A 253 6.71 -9.90 -10.94
N ALA A 254 7.05 -8.77 -11.53
CA ALA A 254 8.33 -8.56 -12.20
C ALA A 254 9.52 -8.63 -11.23
N ARG A 255 9.36 -8.13 -10.00
CA ARG A 255 10.43 -8.06 -9.00
C ARG A 255 10.54 -9.32 -8.14
N VAL A 256 9.43 -9.96 -7.80
CA VAL A 256 9.39 -11.11 -6.88
C VAL A 256 9.30 -12.44 -7.61
N GLY A 257 8.77 -12.44 -8.84
CA GLY A 257 8.59 -13.66 -9.64
C GLY A 257 7.31 -14.43 -9.33
N GLU A 258 6.45 -13.92 -8.43
CA GLU A 258 5.17 -14.50 -8.04
C GLU A 258 4.07 -13.45 -8.12
N TRP A 259 2.81 -13.88 -8.28
CA TRP A 259 1.67 -12.96 -8.24
C TRP A 259 1.23 -12.69 -6.80
N PRO A 260 0.87 -11.43 -6.45
CA PRO A 260 0.13 -11.18 -5.22
C PRO A 260 -1.33 -11.65 -5.39
N VAL A 261 -2.06 -11.84 -4.31
CA VAL A 261 -3.52 -12.05 -4.36
C VAL A 261 -4.18 -10.71 -4.71
N LEU A 262 -5.01 -10.71 -5.75
CA LEU A 262 -5.78 -9.54 -6.16
C LEU A 262 -7.21 -9.63 -5.62
N LEU A 263 -7.65 -8.61 -4.89
CA LEU A 263 -9.02 -8.46 -4.41
C LEU A 263 -9.69 -7.31 -5.17
N LEU A 264 -10.86 -7.56 -5.76
CA LEU A 264 -11.65 -6.58 -6.49
C LEU A 264 -13.05 -6.51 -5.86
N ASP A 265 -13.22 -5.59 -4.90
CA ASP A 265 -14.48 -5.47 -4.15
C ASP A 265 -15.47 -4.61 -4.92
N ASP A 266 -16.64 -5.19 -5.17
CA ASP A 266 -17.79 -4.59 -5.85
C ASP A 266 -17.47 -3.99 -7.24
N LEU A 267 -16.53 -4.64 -7.97
CA LEU A 267 -15.96 -4.15 -9.21
C LEU A 267 -17.01 -3.75 -10.26
N ALA A 268 -18.08 -4.55 -10.39
CA ALA A 268 -19.12 -4.32 -11.39
C ALA A 268 -20.00 -3.08 -11.10
N SER A 269 -20.05 -2.59 -9.85
CA SER A 269 -20.74 -1.35 -9.50
C SER A 269 -19.87 -0.12 -9.68
N GLU A 270 -18.54 -0.31 -9.71
CA GLU A 270 -17.57 0.77 -9.80
C GLU A 270 -17.16 1.12 -11.24
N LEU A 271 -17.38 0.19 -12.21
CA LEU A 271 -16.96 0.32 -13.59
C LEU A 271 -18.13 0.17 -14.55
N ASP A 272 -18.06 0.84 -15.70
CA ASP A 272 -18.92 0.53 -16.84
C ASP A 272 -18.55 -0.81 -17.48
N ALA A 273 -19.40 -1.30 -18.39
CA ALA A 273 -19.25 -2.62 -19.00
C ALA A 273 -17.96 -2.76 -19.80
N GLU A 274 -17.50 -1.71 -20.47
CA GLU A 274 -16.29 -1.73 -21.29
C GLU A 274 -15.02 -1.85 -20.43
N HIS A 275 -14.90 -1.03 -19.40
CA HIS A 275 -13.77 -1.08 -18.48
C HIS A 275 -13.77 -2.37 -17.67
N LEU A 276 -14.93 -2.85 -17.24
CA LEU A 276 -15.06 -4.15 -16.59
C LEU A 276 -14.53 -5.29 -17.46
N MET A 277 -14.90 -5.31 -18.75
CA MET A 277 -14.41 -6.31 -19.71
C MET A 277 -12.88 -6.26 -19.81
N ARG A 278 -12.29 -5.07 -19.97
CA ARG A 278 -10.83 -4.89 -20.08
C ARG A 278 -10.10 -5.41 -18.83
N VAL A 279 -10.63 -5.14 -17.64
CA VAL A 279 -10.05 -5.66 -16.38
C VAL A 279 -10.11 -7.18 -16.33
N LEU A 280 -11.27 -7.77 -16.67
CA LEU A 280 -11.43 -9.21 -16.68
C LEU A 280 -10.54 -9.89 -17.72
N ASP A 281 -10.42 -9.31 -18.94
CA ASP A 281 -9.52 -9.80 -19.97
C ASP A 281 -8.08 -9.84 -19.48
N TRP A 282 -7.63 -8.77 -18.83
CA TRP A 282 -6.30 -8.71 -18.24
C TRP A 282 -6.11 -9.76 -17.14
N VAL A 283 -7.05 -9.89 -16.21
CA VAL A 283 -7.00 -10.85 -15.09
C VAL A 283 -6.88 -12.28 -15.60
N PHE A 284 -7.73 -12.66 -16.58
CA PHE A 284 -7.70 -14.01 -17.16
C PHE A 284 -6.42 -14.28 -17.95
N ALA A 285 -5.92 -13.28 -18.69
CA ALA A 285 -4.66 -13.41 -19.42
C ALA A 285 -3.44 -13.55 -18.49
N ALA A 286 -3.45 -12.87 -17.37
CA ALA A 286 -2.36 -12.91 -16.39
C ALA A 286 -2.31 -14.24 -15.60
N GLY A 287 -3.46 -14.92 -15.41
CA GLY A 287 -3.55 -16.19 -14.70
C GLY A 287 -3.27 -16.08 -13.20
N LEU A 288 -3.44 -14.89 -12.61
CA LEU A 288 -3.25 -14.67 -11.17
C LEU A 288 -4.48 -15.11 -10.37
N GLN A 289 -4.30 -15.35 -9.07
CA GLN A 289 -5.42 -15.58 -8.16
C GLN A 289 -6.14 -14.25 -7.88
N VAL A 290 -7.44 -14.20 -8.22
CA VAL A 290 -8.29 -13.03 -7.98
C VAL A 290 -9.56 -13.43 -7.24
N TRP A 291 -9.99 -12.55 -6.33
CA TRP A 291 -11.30 -12.61 -5.69
C TRP A 291 -12.09 -11.38 -6.09
N ILE A 292 -13.25 -11.63 -6.71
CA ILE A 292 -14.16 -10.57 -7.15
C ILE A 292 -15.44 -10.70 -6.34
N THR A 293 -15.88 -9.59 -5.72
CA THR A 293 -17.18 -9.54 -5.05
C THR A 293 -18.15 -8.67 -5.82
N GLY A 294 -19.43 -8.90 -5.59
CA GLY A 294 -20.50 -8.12 -6.20
C GLY A 294 -21.88 -8.68 -5.84
N THR A 295 -22.93 -7.93 -6.15
CA THR A 295 -24.33 -8.31 -5.89
C THR A 295 -24.94 -9.16 -6.99
N ALA A 296 -24.28 -9.23 -8.15
CA ALA A 296 -24.71 -10.04 -9.30
C ALA A 296 -23.49 -10.52 -10.09
N ILE A 297 -23.65 -11.61 -10.82
CA ILE A 297 -22.64 -12.11 -11.74
C ILE A 297 -22.62 -11.22 -12.99
N PRO A 298 -21.52 -10.52 -13.28
CA PRO A 298 -21.40 -9.72 -14.50
C PRO A 298 -21.57 -10.59 -15.76
N GLU A 299 -22.22 -10.05 -16.79
CA GLU A 299 -22.42 -10.74 -18.07
C GLU A 299 -21.08 -11.20 -18.68
N ALA A 300 -20.04 -10.39 -18.53
CA ALA A 300 -18.68 -10.67 -18.96
C ALA A 300 -18.06 -11.94 -18.34
N LEU A 301 -18.54 -12.41 -17.19
CA LEU A 301 -18.09 -13.65 -16.55
C LEU A 301 -18.92 -14.88 -16.99
N ARG A 302 -20.18 -14.68 -17.40
CA ARG A 302 -21.08 -15.80 -17.75
C ARG A 302 -20.57 -16.65 -18.91
N SER A 303 -19.84 -16.04 -19.85
CA SER A 303 -19.24 -16.74 -21.00
C SER A 303 -17.92 -17.48 -20.65
N ARG A 304 -17.44 -17.44 -19.41
CA ARG A 304 -16.13 -17.97 -19.00
C ARG A 304 -16.24 -18.96 -17.82
N THR A 305 -17.26 -19.82 -17.85
CA THR A 305 -17.65 -20.69 -16.72
C THR A 305 -16.58 -21.66 -16.23
N ASP A 306 -15.65 -22.08 -17.07
CA ASP A 306 -14.62 -23.06 -16.72
C ASP A 306 -13.40 -22.45 -16.01
N SER A 307 -13.35 -21.13 -15.91
CA SER A 307 -12.16 -20.40 -15.43
C SER A 307 -12.30 -19.80 -14.04
N TRP A 308 -13.46 -19.92 -13.40
CA TRP A 308 -13.74 -19.34 -12.09
C TRP A 308 -14.74 -20.19 -11.29
N ARG A 309 -14.81 -19.93 -9.99
CA ARG A 309 -15.77 -20.56 -9.07
C ARG A 309 -16.64 -19.51 -8.40
N LEU A 310 -17.93 -19.80 -8.27
CA LEU A 310 -18.90 -18.96 -7.60
C LEU A 310 -19.08 -19.40 -6.15
N PHE A 311 -19.13 -18.41 -5.26
CA PHE A 311 -19.52 -18.60 -3.88
C PHE A 311 -20.66 -17.64 -3.56
N HIS A 312 -21.73 -18.16 -2.98
CA HIS A 312 -22.82 -17.36 -2.46
C HIS A 312 -22.56 -17.01 -0.99
N VAL A 313 -22.78 -15.74 -0.61
CA VAL A 313 -22.60 -15.28 0.76
C VAL A 313 -23.92 -14.74 1.27
N GLU A 314 -24.51 -15.44 2.24
CA GLU A 314 -25.78 -15.03 2.86
C GLU A 314 -25.66 -15.16 4.37
N GLN A 315 -26.03 -14.07 5.10
CA GLN A 315 -26.00 -14.01 6.58
C GLN A 315 -24.68 -14.50 7.23
N GLY A 316 -23.56 -14.29 6.53
CA GLY A 316 -22.22 -14.70 7.00
C GLY A 316 -21.86 -16.17 6.69
N LEU A 317 -22.71 -16.90 6.02
CA LEU A 317 -22.43 -18.25 5.49
C LEU A 317 -21.94 -18.15 4.05
N VAL A 318 -20.89 -18.91 3.73
CA VAL A 318 -20.30 -19.00 2.39
C VAL A 318 -20.57 -20.40 1.85
N THR A 319 -21.28 -20.50 0.73
CA THR A 319 -21.61 -21.76 0.07
C THR A 319 -21.13 -21.75 -1.37
N PRO A 320 -20.54 -22.84 -1.90
CA PRO A 320 -20.33 -22.98 -3.34
C PRO A 320 -21.68 -22.93 -4.06
N ALA A 321 -21.73 -22.23 -5.21
CA ALA A 321 -22.94 -22.10 -6.03
C ALA A 321 -22.78 -22.81 -7.37
#